data_4c20cd78862bee19afe97cee158064fb
#
_entry.id   4c20cd78862bee19afe97cee158064fb
#
_cell.length_a   1.000
_cell.length_b   1.000
_cell.length_c   1.000
_cell.angle_alpha   90.00
_cell.angle_beta   90.00
_cell.angle_gamma   90.00
#
_symmetry.space_group_name_H-M   'P 1'
#
loop_
_entity.id
_entity.type
_entity.pdbx_description
1 polymer ?
#
loop_
_entity_poly.entity_id
_entity_poly.type
_entity_poly.pdbx_seq_one_letter_code
_entity_poly.pdbx_strand_id
1 'polypeptide(L)'
;MILLADPDPGSRGELRTVLEQAGHVVTAVATGLEAAQVLMQTVPSLLVIDLDLKWLSGRQLIELLRHNPRTYFIPIVALGGRVEDLRGIPLLLRPVVPRLLLAQVDRFLTGASHDGGHL
;
A
#
# COMPACT_ATOMS: atom_id res chain seq x y z
N MET A 1 5.91 4.79 -8.56
CA MET A 1 5.45 5.57 -7.39
C MET A 1 4.65 4.65 -6.48
N ILE A 2 4.90 4.73 -5.19
CA ILE A 2 4.12 4.04 -4.17
C ILE A 2 3.09 5.04 -3.63
N LEU A 3 1.82 4.64 -3.58
CA LEU A 3 0.78 5.43 -2.93
C LEU A 3 0.62 4.92 -1.49
N LEU A 4 0.88 5.79 -0.52
CA LEU A 4 0.76 5.48 0.91
C LEU A 4 -0.45 6.23 1.47
N ALA A 5 -1.45 5.50 1.93
CA ALA A 5 -2.66 6.08 2.52
C ALA A 5 -2.73 5.67 4.00
N ASP A 6 -2.45 6.61 4.88
CA ASP A 6 -2.36 6.39 6.33
C ASP A 6 -2.97 7.61 7.04
N PRO A 7 -4.00 7.43 7.88
CA PRO A 7 -4.67 8.55 8.55
C PRO A 7 -3.83 9.19 9.67
N ASP A 8 -2.88 8.45 10.23
CA ASP A 8 -2.06 8.98 11.32
C ASP A 8 -0.86 9.76 10.79
N PRO A 9 -0.75 11.07 11.06
CA PRO A 9 0.33 11.88 10.50
C PRO A 9 1.73 11.44 10.94
N GLY A 10 1.88 10.97 12.18
CA GLY A 10 3.15 10.47 12.67
C GLY A 10 3.61 9.22 11.95
N SER A 11 2.73 8.24 11.87
CA SER A 11 2.96 6.98 11.15
C SER A 11 3.17 7.25 9.66
N ARG A 12 2.33 8.08 9.06
CA ARG A 12 2.41 8.42 7.64
C ARG A 12 3.78 9.01 7.29
N GLY A 13 4.27 9.97 8.11
CA GLY A 13 5.58 10.57 7.89
C GLY A 13 6.71 9.59 8.07
N GLU A 14 6.64 8.75 9.09
CA GLU A 14 7.65 7.73 9.34
C GLU A 14 7.72 6.70 8.21
N LEU A 15 6.59 6.16 7.80
CA LEU A 15 6.55 5.17 6.73
C LEU A 15 6.97 5.76 5.39
N ARG A 16 6.58 6.99 5.11
CA ARG A 16 7.04 7.70 3.92
C ARG A 16 8.57 7.79 3.91
N THR A 17 9.16 8.20 5.02
CA THR A 17 10.62 8.30 5.12
C THR A 17 11.30 6.96 4.90
N VAL A 18 10.78 5.90 5.51
CA VAL A 18 11.32 4.54 5.35
C VAL A 18 11.32 4.13 3.86
N LEU A 19 10.21 4.38 3.18
CA LEU A 19 10.09 4.03 1.76
C LEU A 19 11.00 4.89 0.87
N GLU A 20 11.08 6.18 1.15
CA GLU A 20 11.92 7.09 0.37
C GLU A 20 13.41 6.78 0.55
N GLN A 21 13.83 6.44 1.76
CA GLN A 21 15.22 6.05 2.02
C GLN A 21 15.58 4.73 1.33
N ALA A 22 14.60 3.89 1.07
CA ALA A 22 14.80 2.67 0.30
C ALA A 22 14.78 2.90 -1.21
N GLY A 23 14.67 4.14 -1.66
CA GLY A 23 14.77 4.52 -3.07
C GLY A 23 13.44 4.67 -3.80
N HIS A 24 12.33 4.65 -3.09
CA HIS A 24 11.02 4.76 -3.73
C HIS A 24 10.51 6.19 -3.78
N VAL A 25 9.80 6.52 -4.84
CA VAL A 25 9.02 7.76 -4.93
C VAL A 25 7.67 7.49 -4.28
N VAL A 26 7.27 8.33 -3.34
CA VAL A 26 6.07 8.11 -2.52
C VAL A 26 5.14 9.30 -2.61
N THR A 27 3.86 9.02 -2.86
CA THR A 27 2.78 9.99 -2.65
C THR A 27 2.03 9.55 -1.40
N ALA A 28 2.00 10.41 -0.39
CA ALA A 28 1.37 10.10 0.89
C ALA A 28 0.09 10.91 1.07
N VAL A 29 -1.00 10.23 1.43
CA VAL A 29 -2.30 10.85 1.65
C VAL A 29 -2.90 10.37 2.98
N ALA A 30 -3.87 11.11 3.51
CA ALA A 30 -4.44 10.87 4.83
C ALA A 30 -5.81 10.20 4.80
N THR A 31 -6.52 10.26 3.69
CA THR A 31 -7.91 9.77 3.58
C THR A 31 -8.09 8.89 2.36
N GLY A 32 -9.14 8.07 2.40
CA GLY A 32 -9.50 7.24 1.26
C GLY A 32 -9.93 8.08 0.05
N LEU A 33 -10.56 9.22 0.29
CA LEU A 33 -10.96 10.12 -0.79
C LEU A 33 -9.73 10.69 -1.51
N GLU A 34 -8.72 11.13 -0.76
CA GLU A 34 -7.48 11.61 -1.36
C GLU A 34 -6.79 10.50 -2.16
N ALA A 35 -6.77 9.28 -1.61
CA ALA A 35 -6.20 8.13 -2.33
C ALA A 35 -6.95 7.88 -3.65
N ALA A 36 -8.28 7.93 -3.61
CA ALA A 36 -9.09 7.76 -4.81
C ALA A 36 -8.78 8.84 -5.87
N GLN A 37 -8.58 10.08 -5.45
CA GLN A 37 -8.24 11.18 -6.35
C GLN A 37 -6.90 10.94 -7.05
N VAL A 38 -5.90 10.44 -6.32
CA VAL A 38 -4.61 10.08 -6.93
C VAL A 38 -4.79 8.95 -7.95
N LEU A 39 -5.57 7.93 -7.58
CA LEU A 39 -5.79 6.76 -8.43
C LEU A 39 -6.58 7.08 -9.70
N MET A 40 -7.32 8.17 -9.72
CA MET A 40 -7.98 8.64 -10.93
C MET A 40 -7.00 9.22 -11.95
N GLN A 41 -5.85 9.68 -11.50
CA GLN A 41 -4.88 10.37 -12.35
C GLN A 41 -3.67 9.52 -12.70
N THR A 42 -3.31 8.57 -11.85
CA THR A 42 -2.12 7.76 -12.05
C THR A 42 -2.30 6.37 -11.44
N VAL A 43 -1.60 5.40 -11.99
CA VAL A 43 -1.58 4.02 -11.48
C VAL A 43 -0.27 3.83 -10.73
N PRO A 44 -0.30 3.69 -9.40
CA PRO A 44 0.92 3.43 -8.64
C PRO A 44 1.45 2.02 -8.90
N SER A 45 2.73 1.81 -8.64
CA SER A 45 3.33 0.49 -8.71
C SER A 45 2.96 -0.38 -7.50
N LEU A 46 2.58 0.25 -6.41
CA LEU A 46 2.17 -0.41 -5.16
C LEU A 46 1.29 0.53 -4.36
N LEU A 47 0.28 -0.02 -3.70
CA LEU A 47 -0.56 0.70 -2.76
C LEU A 47 -0.33 0.15 -1.36
N VAL A 48 0.04 1.03 -0.43
CA VAL A 48 0.10 0.73 1.01
C VAL A 48 -1.06 1.48 1.65
N ILE A 49 -2.02 0.77 2.22
CA ILE A 49 -3.29 1.37 2.59
C ILE A 49 -3.79 0.90 3.95
N ASP A 50 -4.10 1.85 4.82
CA ASP A 50 -4.79 1.57 6.08
C ASP A 50 -6.23 1.18 5.80
N LEU A 51 -6.72 0.14 6.46
CA LEU A 51 -8.08 -0.37 6.25
C LEU A 51 -9.16 0.57 6.78
N ASP A 52 -8.81 1.42 7.75
CA ASP A 52 -9.77 2.27 8.47
C ASP A 52 -9.65 3.75 8.11
N LEU A 53 -9.35 4.05 6.85
CA LEU A 53 -9.33 5.43 6.35
C LEU A 53 -10.71 6.07 6.45
N LYS A 54 -10.74 7.40 6.62
CA LYS A 54 -11.98 8.19 6.59
C LYS A 54 -12.31 8.59 5.15
N TRP A 55 -13.58 8.90 4.95
CA TRP A 55 -14.13 9.41 3.67
C TRP A 55 -13.97 8.41 2.52
N LEU A 56 -13.94 7.18 2.81
CA LEU A 56 -13.80 6.00 2.00
C LEU A 56 -12.77 5.10 2.70
N SER A 57 -13.22 4.00 3.26
CA SER A 57 -12.32 3.12 3.98
C SER A 57 -11.36 2.41 3.04
N GLY A 58 -10.25 1.93 3.60
CA GLY A 58 -9.32 1.12 2.81
C GLY A 58 -9.98 -0.12 2.25
N ARG A 59 -10.87 -0.76 3.01
CA ARG A 59 -11.63 -1.93 2.54
C ARG A 59 -12.49 -1.59 1.34
N GLN A 60 -13.20 -0.48 1.38
CA GLN A 60 -14.03 -0.03 0.26
C GLN A 60 -13.18 0.29 -0.96
N LEU A 61 -12.04 0.94 -0.76
CA LEU A 61 -11.15 1.29 -1.86
C LEU A 61 -10.56 0.03 -2.52
N ILE A 62 -10.13 -0.94 -1.72
CA ILE A 62 -9.64 -2.23 -2.24
C ILE A 62 -10.71 -2.88 -3.11
N GLU A 63 -11.93 -2.90 -2.65
CA GLU A 63 -13.04 -3.49 -3.38
C GLU A 63 -13.24 -2.80 -4.73
N LEU A 64 -13.25 -1.48 -4.73
CA LEU A 64 -13.35 -0.69 -5.97
C LEU A 64 -12.21 -0.99 -6.94
N LEU A 65 -10.98 -1.06 -6.43
CA LEU A 65 -9.82 -1.33 -7.26
C LEU A 65 -9.86 -2.71 -7.91
N ARG A 66 -10.30 -3.71 -7.18
CA ARG A 66 -10.36 -5.09 -7.66
C ARG A 66 -11.43 -5.31 -8.75
N HIS A 67 -12.40 -4.42 -8.85
CA HIS A 67 -13.46 -4.48 -9.87
C HIS A 67 -13.23 -3.54 -11.05
N ASN A 68 -12.07 -2.90 -11.12
CA ASN A 68 -11.75 -1.97 -12.22
C ASN A 68 -10.61 -2.55 -13.06
N PRO A 69 -10.78 -2.74 -14.38
CA PRO A 69 -9.73 -3.28 -15.25
C PRO A 69 -8.43 -2.49 -15.22
N ARG A 70 -8.50 -1.19 -14.93
CA ARG A 70 -7.34 -0.32 -14.91
C ARG A 70 -6.50 -0.50 -13.64
N THR A 71 -7.09 -1.02 -12.57
CA THR A 71 -6.45 -1.03 -11.24
C THR A 71 -6.42 -2.40 -10.56
N TYR A 72 -7.13 -3.39 -11.08
CA TYR A 72 -7.25 -4.68 -10.38
C TYR A 72 -5.92 -5.37 -10.14
N PHE A 73 -4.90 -5.07 -10.93
CA PHE A 73 -3.58 -5.69 -10.86
C PHE A 73 -2.61 -4.98 -9.93
N ILE A 74 -2.97 -3.82 -9.37
CA ILE A 74 -2.07 -3.07 -8.48
C ILE A 74 -1.81 -3.91 -7.24
N PRO A 75 -0.55 -4.21 -6.89
CA PRO A 75 -0.24 -4.90 -5.63
C PRO A 75 -0.60 -4.01 -4.45
N ILE A 76 -1.15 -4.63 -3.40
CA ILE A 76 -1.63 -3.93 -2.23
C ILE A 76 -1.00 -4.54 -0.97
N VAL A 77 -0.54 -3.68 -0.08
CA VAL A 77 -0.16 -4.04 1.30
C VAL A 77 -1.10 -3.27 2.21
N ALA A 78 -1.85 -3.97 3.04
CA ALA A 78 -2.79 -3.35 3.96
C ALA A 78 -2.15 -3.14 5.34
N LEU A 79 -2.60 -2.09 6.01
CA LEU A 79 -2.23 -1.79 7.40
C LEU A 79 -3.50 -1.85 8.25
N GLY A 80 -3.42 -2.44 9.43
CA GLY A 80 -4.60 -2.56 10.27
C GLY A 80 -4.29 -2.86 11.72
N GLY A 81 -5.31 -2.76 12.57
CA GLY A 81 -5.18 -2.97 14.00
C GLY A 81 -5.40 -4.40 14.47
N ARG A 82 -5.87 -5.28 13.60
CA ARG A 82 -6.15 -6.67 13.98
C ARG A 82 -6.00 -7.59 12.77
N VAL A 83 -5.78 -8.87 13.06
CA VAL A 83 -5.67 -9.90 12.03
C VAL A 83 -7.00 -10.09 11.32
N GLU A 84 -6.97 -10.11 9.99
CA GLU A 84 -8.11 -10.48 9.16
C GLU A 84 -7.62 -11.08 7.85
N ASP A 85 -8.48 -11.86 7.21
CA ASP A 85 -8.17 -12.47 5.92
C ASP A 85 -8.61 -11.54 4.80
N LEU A 86 -7.65 -11.02 4.05
CA LEU A 86 -7.89 -10.12 2.94
C LEU A 86 -7.65 -10.80 1.58
N ARG A 87 -7.78 -12.12 1.54
CA ARG A 87 -7.74 -12.90 0.30
C ARG A 87 -6.45 -12.66 -0.52
N GLY A 88 -5.32 -12.89 0.13
CA GLY A 88 -4.03 -12.79 -0.53
C GLY A 88 -3.36 -11.43 -0.44
N ILE A 89 -4.03 -10.42 0.13
CA ILE A 89 -3.40 -9.14 0.41
C ILE A 89 -2.69 -9.25 1.75
N PRO A 90 -1.37 -9.02 1.82
CA PRO A 90 -0.67 -9.03 3.10
C PRO A 90 -1.14 -7.89 3.98
N LEU A 91 -1.34 -8.19 5.26
CA LEU A 91 -1.76 -7.24 6.27
C LEU A 91 -0.66 -7.09 7.31
N LEU A 92 -0.16 -5.89 7.47
CA LEU A 92 0.80 -5.56 8.51
C LEU A 92 0.06 -4.93 9.69
N LEU A 93 0.26 -5.51 10.88
CA LEU A 93 -0.39 -5.02 12.07
C LEU A 93 0.32 -3.78 12.63
N ARG A 94 -0.49 -2.87 13.16
CA ARG A 94 0.04 -1.70 13.85
C ARG A 94 0.51 -2.07 15.27
N PRO A 95 1.60 -1.47 15.76
CA PRO A 95 2.47 -0.51 15.07
C PRO A 95 3.27 -1.20 13.96
N VAL A 96 3.34 -0.57 12.80
CA VAL A 96 4.00 -1.16 11.64
C VAL A 96 5.50 -1.23 11.85
N VAL A 97 6.05 -2.43 11.68
CA VAL A 97 7.51 -2.63 11.76
C VAL A 97 8.11 -2.32 10.41
N PRO A 98 8.99 -1.29 10.31
CA PRO A 98 9.50 -0.84 9.01
C PRO A 98 10.13 -1.93 8.15
N ARG A 99 10.93 -2.82 8.74
CA ARG A 99 11.55 -3.89 7.95
C ARG A 99 10.55 -4.87 7.37
N LEU A 100 9.39 -5.06 8.03
CA LEU A 100 8.33 -5.92 7.49
C LEU A 100 7.63 -5.25 6.31
N LEU A 101 7.44 -3.94 6.39
CA LEU A 101 6.92 -3.18 5.25
C LEU A 101 7.88 -3.27 4.07
N LEU A 102 9.17 -3.02 4.29
CA LEU A 102 10.16 -3.09 3.24
C LEU A 102 10.25 -4.49 2.61
N ALA A 103 10.09 -5.53 3.42
CA ALA A 103 10.09 -6.90 2.91
C ALA A 103 8.93 -7.14 1.93
N GLN A 104 7.73 -6.63 2.25
CA GLN A 104 6.58 -6.76 1.37
C GLN A 104 6.75 -5.90 0.10
N VAL A 105 7.27 -4.70 0.25
CA VAL A 105 7.54 -3.83 -0.90
C VAL A 105 8.53 -4.50 -1.86
N ASP A 106 9.61 -5.03 -1.30
CA ASP A 106 10.63 -5.71 -2.09
C ASP A 106 10.03 -6.93 -2.81
N ARG A 107 9.23 -7.72 -2.11
CA ARG A 107 8.56 -8.88 -2.67
C ARG A 107 7.73 -8.53 -3.90
N PHE A 108 6.96 -7.44 -3.85
CA PHE A 108 6.07 -7.06 -4.94
C PHE A 108 6.78 -6.32 -6.07
N LEU A 109 7.81 -5.56 -5.77
CA LEU A 109 8.47 -4.72 -6.78
C LEU A 109 9.75 -5.32 -7.34
N THR A 110 10.41 -6.23 -6.60
CA THR A 110 11.66 -6.82 -7.03
C THR A 110 11.66 -8.35 -6.93
N GLY A 111 10.78 -8.94 -6.13
CA GLY A 111 10.77 -10.37 -5.89
C GLY A 111 10.59 -11.22 -7.15
N ALA A 112 9.78 -10.76 -8.09
CA ALA A 112 9.57 -11.46 -9.34
C ALA A 112 10.86 -11.56 -10.16
N SER A 113 11.71 -10.52 -10.08
CA SER A 113 13.01 -10.55 -10.74
C SER A 113 13.93 -11.60 -10.15
N HIS A 114 13.87 -11.78 -8.84
CA HIS A 114 14.64 -12.81 -8.16
C HIS A 114 14.21 -14.17 -8.64
N ASP A 115 12.92 -14.40 -8.72
CA ASP A 115 12.38 -15.67 -9.15
C ASP A 115 12.80 -15.97 -10.58
N GLY A 116 12.75 -14.99 -11.44
CA GLY A 116 13.23 -15.16 -12.80
C GLY A 116 14.72 -15.37 -12.87
N GLY A 117 15.44 -14.72 -12.02
CA GLY A 117 16.90 -14.75 -12.04
C GLY A 117 17.52 -16.05 -11.61
N HIS A 118 16.86 -16.83 -10.82
CA HIS A 118 17.46 -18.04 -10.28
C HIS A 118 17.28 -19.27 -11.14
N LEU A 119 16.77 -19.12 -12.24
CA LEU A 119 16.52 -20.26 -13.12
C LEU A 119 17.71 -20.86 -13.80
#